data_f88b98aeb9264d9e5428b14b6f4aede4
#
_entry.id   f88b98aeb9264d9e5428b14b6f4aede4
#
_cell.length_a   1.000
_cell.length_b   1.000
_cell.length_c   1.000
_cell.angle_alpha   90.00
_cell.angle_beta   90.00
_cell.angle_gamma   90.00
#
_symmetry.space_group_name_H-M   'P 1'
#
loop_
_entity.id
_entity.type
_entity.pdbx_description
1 polymer ?
#
loop_
_entity_poly.entity_id
_entity_poly.type
_entity_poly.pdbx_seq_one_letter_code
_entity_poly.pdbx_strand_id
1 'polypeptide(L)'
;MKVLLVDDSKTMRNIQKGILTKLCYDQLEEACDGLDALGKVAEFDPQLLLVDWNMPNMDGLTFVKKYRSQGGTSPIIMVTTEAEKSRVVEAIKAGVNNYVVKPFTPDILSQRIKETLDRCAAA
;
A
#
# COMPACT_ATOMS: atom_id res chain seq x y z
N MET A 1 5.83 3.84 13.57
CA MET A 1 5.99 3.64 12.10
C MET A 1 4.89 4.37 11.37
N LYS A 2 5.23 5.11 10.34
CA LYS A 2 4.29 5.88 9.53
C LYS A 2 3.76 5.02 8.38
N VAL A 3 2.45 4.88 8.28
CA VAL A 3 1.80 4.09 7.23
C VAL A 3 0.86 4.97 6.43
N LEU A 4 0.99 4.94 5.11
CA LEU A 4 0.08 5.63 4.20
C LEU A 4 -0.88 4.63 3.57
N LEU A 5 -2.18 4.93 3.67
CA LEU A 5 -3.26 4.12 3.11
C LEU A 5 -3.78 4.81 1.86
N VAL A 6 -3.61 4.18 0.70
CA VAL A 6 -4.01 4.74 -0.59
C VAL A 6 -5.14 3.89 -1.17
N ASP A 7 -6.35 4.40 -1.09
CA ASP A 7 -7.55 3.71 -1.56
C ASP A 7 -8.65 4.75 -1.75
N ASP A 8 -9.44 4.65 -2.82
CA ASP A 8 -10.54 5.57 -3.06
C ASP A 8 -11.76 5.27 -2.19
N SER A 9 -11.80 4.10 -1.55
CA SER A 9 -12.89 3.70 -0.64
C SER A 9 -12.56 4.11 0.80
N LYS A 10 -13.33 5.05 1.33
CA LYS A 10 -13.19 5.45 2.74
C LYS A 10 -13.49 4.27 3.67
N THR A 11 -14.46 3.43 3.33
CA THR A 11 -14.80 2.23 4.11
C THR A 11 -13.60 1.30 4.21
N MET A 12 -12.91 1.06 3.10
CA MET A 12 -11.73 0.21 3.08
C MET A 12 -10.58 0.82 3.89
N ARG A 13 -10.36 2.13 3.77
CA ARG A 13 -9.33 2.81 4.58
C ARG A 13 -9.63 2.67 6.07
N ASN A 14 -10.90 2.79 6.47
CA ASN A 14 -11.30 2.63 7.87
C ASN A 14 -11.06 1.20 8.38
N ILE A 15 -11.32 0.19 7.55
CA ILE A 15 -11.04 -1.21 7.89
C ILE A 15 -9.54 -1.40 8.10
N GLN A 16 -8.73 -0.89 7.19
CA GLN A 16 -7.27 -0.99 7.29
C GLN A 16 -6.73 -0.25 8.52
N LYS A 17 -7.26 0.93 8.80
CA LYS A 17 -6.87 1.69 10.01
C LYS A 17 -7.17 0.91 11.28
N GLY A 18 -8.32 0.26 11.35
CA GLY A 18 -8.69 -0.56 12.50
C GLY A 18 -7.71 -1.71 12.72
N ILE A 19 -7.31 -2.40 11.65
CA ILE A 19 -6.34 -3.49 11.72
C ILE A 19 -4.98 -2.98 12.16
N LEU A 20 -4.50 -1.89 11.56
CA LEU A 20 -3.19 -1.32 11.86
C LEU A 20 -3.12 -0.78 13.29
N THR A 21 -4.19 -0.17 13.77
CA THR A 21 -4.26 0.32 15.15
C THR A 21 -4.13 -0.83 16.15
N LYS A 22 -4.75 -1.98 15.87
CA LYS A 22 -4.60 -3.18 16.71
C LYS A 22 -3.19 -3.73 16.69
N LEU A 23 -2.44 -3.48 15.63
CA LEU A 23 -1.03 -3.86 15.51
C LEU A 23 -0.11 -2.79 16.11
N CYS A 24 -0.66 -1.80 16.77
CA CYS A 24 0.07 -0.70 17.42
C CYS A 24 0.73 0.28 16.45
N TYR A 25 0.24 0.37 15.21
CA TYR A 25 0.64 1.43 14.28
C TYR A 25 -0.31 2.61 14.48
N ASP A 26 0.20 3.72 14.97
CA ASP A 26 -0.60 4.89 15.36
C ASP A 26 -0.38 6.12 14.49
N GLN A 27 0.62 6.10 13.61
CA GLN A 27 0.92 7.20 12.70
C GLN A 27 0.39 6.82 11.31
N LEU A 28 -0.89 7.08 11.07
CA LEU A 28 -1.58 6.69 9.85
C LEU A 28 -2.04 7.93 9.08
N GLU A 29 -1.81 7.93 7.77
CA GLU A 29 -2.31 8.97 6.86
C GLU A 29 -3.06 8.30 5.71
N GLU A 30 -3.93 9.03 5.05
CA GLU A 30 -4.79 8.53 3.99
C GLU A 30 -4.64 9.34 2.72
N ALA A 31 -4.76 8.66 1.57
CA ALA A 31 -4.86 9.28 0.27
C ALA A 31 -5.98 8.60 -0.51
N CYS A 32 -6.74 9.36 -1.29
CA CYS A 32 -7.92 8.85 -1.99
C CYS A 32 -7.64 8.42 -3.43
N ASP A 33 -6.47 8.73 -3.96
CA ASP A 33 -6.03 8.30 -5.29
C ASP A 33 -4.51 8.44 -5.42
N GLY A 34 -3.98 8.10 -6.60
CA GLY A 34 -2.54 8.16 -6.83
C GLY A 34 -1.98 9.58 -6.83
N LEU A 35 -2.74 10.56 -7.32
CA LEU A 35 -2.28 11.96 -7.31
C LEU A 35 -2.17 12.49 -5.88
N ASP A 36 -3.19 12.24 -5.06
CA ASP A 36 -3.20 12.61 -3.65
C ASP A 36 -2.03 11.93 -2.92
N ALA A 37 -1.78 10.65 -3.23
CA ALA A 37 -0.70 9.88 -2.64
C ALA A 37 0.68 10.46 -2.96
N LEU A 38 0.90 10.96 -4.18
CA LEU A 38 2.19 11.59 -4.54
C LEU A 38 2.48 12.79 -3.66
N GLY A 39 1.46 13.61 -3.37
CA GLY A 39 1.62 14.74 -2.44
C GLY A 39 1.88 14.28 -1.01
N LYS A 40 1.15 13.27 -0.58
CA LYS A 40 1.26 12.74 0.80
C LYS A 40 2.61 12.08 1.07
N VAL A 41 3.18 11.35 0.11
CA VAL A 41 4.49 10.71 0.33
C VAL A 41 5.58 11.76 0.56
N ALA A 42 5.49 12.92 -0.09
CA ALA A 42 6.46 13.99 0.10
C ALA A 42 6.35 14.62 1.49
N GLU A 43 5.13 14.80 1.98
CA GLU A 43 4.88 15.47 3.27
C GLU A 43 5.03 14.53 4.47
N PHE A 44 4.48 13.34 4.35
CA PHE A 44 4.36 12.37 5.46
C PHE A 44 5.59 11.47 5.59
N ASP A 45 6.28 11.22 4.48
CA ASP A 45 7.44 10.32 4.41
C ASP A 45 7.10 8.95 5.03
N PRO A 46 6.14 8.21 4.44
CA PRO A 46 5.71 6.94 5.03
C PRO A 46 6.78 5.87 4.97
N GLN A 47 6.75 4.97 5.96
CA GLN A 47 7.66 3.83 6.05
C GLN A 47 7.03 2.54 5.53
N LEU A 48 5.74 2.57 5.26
CA LEU A 48 4.98 1.49 4.64
C LEU A 48 3.79 2.10 3.89
N LEU A 49 3.50 1.58 2.70
CA LEU A 49 2.34 2.00 1.91
C LEU A 49 1.45 0.80 1.60
N LEU A 50 0.15 0.98 1.81
CA LEU A 50 -0.88 0.05 1.34
C LEU A 50 -1.61 0.75 0.20
N VAL A 51 -1.55 0.20 -1.01
CA VAL A 51 -2.02 0.88 -2.22
C VAL A 51 -3.01 0.00 -2.98
N ASP A 52 -4.19 0.53 -3.28
CA ASP A 52 -5.14 -0.14 -4.17
C ASP A 52 -4.76 0.13 -5.63
N TRP A 53 -5.10 -0.78 -6.53
CA TRP A 53 -4.83 -0.62 -7.95
C TRP A 53 -5.83 0.30 -8.62
N ASN A 54 -7.12 0.01 -8.46
CA ASN A 54 -8.19 0.70 -9.18
C ASN A 54 -8.65 1.95 -8.43
N MET A 55 -8.21 3.11 -8.90
CA MET A 55 -8.55 4.41 -8.33
C MET A 55 -8.74 5.42 -9.45
N PRO A 56 -9.59 6.45 -9.24
CA PRO A 56 -9.74 7.52 -10.22
C PRO A 56 -8.48 8.40 -10.29
N ASN A 57 -8.37 9.22 -11.31
CA ASN A 57 -7.32 10.21 -11.54
C ASN A 57 -5.94 9.60 -11.81
N MET A 58 -5.43 8.78 -10.92
CA MET A 58 -4.20 8.02 -11.11
C MET A 58 -4.34 6.68 -10.37
N ASP A 59 -4.18 5.57 -11.09
CA ASP A 59 -4.27 4.25 -10.48
C ASP A 59 -3.03 3.91 -9.64
N GLY A 60 -3.15 2.80 -8.88
CA GLY A 60 -2.09 2.40 -7.97
C GLY A 60 -0.80 1.99 -8.67
N LEU A 61 -0.89 1.33 -9.82
CA LEU A 61 0.29 0.92 -10.56
C LEU A 61 1.09 2.13 -11.07
N THR A 62 0.40 3.11 -11.63
CA THR A 62 1.01 4.36 -12.10
C THR A 62 1.65 5.10 -10.93
N PHE A 63 0.96 5.17 -9.79
CA PHE A 63 1.51 5.77 -8.58
C PHE A 63 2.82 5.09 -8.15
N VAL A 64 2.82 3.76 -8.09
CA VAL A 64 4.01 2.99 -7.68
C VAL A 64 5.19 3.29 -8.60
N LYS A 65 4.95 3.27 -9.92
CA LYS A 65 6.00 3.58 -10.90
C LYS A 65 6.58 4.98 -10.69
N LYS A 66 5.71 5.98 -10.50
CA LYS A 66 6.16 7.36 -10.26
C LYS A 66 6.91 7.49 -8.93
N TYR A 67 6.38 6.90 -7.87
CA TYR A 67 7.02 6.94 -6.56
C TYR A 67 8.43 6.35 -6.61
N ARG A 68 8.59 5.20 -7.24
CA ARG A 68 9.90 4.55 -7.40
C ARG A 68 10.84 5.38 -8.28
N SER A 69 10.34 5.95 -9.36
CA SER A 69 11.15 6.79 -10.26
C SER A 69 11.65 8.07 -9.58
N GLN A 70 10.93 8.54 -8.57
CA GLN A 70 11.32 9.72 -7.80
C GLN A 70 12.24 9.39 -6.62
N GLY A 71 12.71 8.14 -6.54
CA GLY A 71 13.61 7.70 -5.48
C GLY A 71 12.94 7.13 -4.25
N GLY A 72 11.62 6.90 -4.29
CA GLY A 72 10.90 6.29 -3.17
C GLY A 72 11.34 4.86 -2.93
N THR A 73 11.66 4.52 -1.68
CA THR A 73 12.22 3.20 -1.31
C THR A 73 11.39 2.45 -0.27
N SER A 74 10.35 3.05 0.28
CA SER A 74 9.55 2.41 1.31
C SER A 74 8.82 1.17 0.79
N PRO A 75 8.62 0.15 1.64
CA PRO A 75 7.87 -1.04 1.24
C PRO A 75 6.44 -0.70 0.82
N ILE A 76 5.98 -1.34 -0.25
CA ILE A 76 4.61 -1.17 -0.77
C ILE A 76 3.92 -2.52 -0.82
N ILE A 77 2.70 -2.58 -0.29
CA ILE A 77 1.80 -3.72 -0.42
C ILE A 77 0.62 -3.28 -1.28
N MET A 78 0.42 -3.96 -2.41
CA MET A 78 -0.76 -3.75 -3.24
C MET A 78 -1.94 -4.49 -2.61
N VAL A 79 -3.02 -3.78 -2.31
CA VAL A 79 -4.24 -4.35 -1.69
C VAL A 79 -5.40 -4.07 -2.62
N THR A 80 -5.84 -5.07 -3.39
CA THR A 80 -6.78 -4.83 -4.49
C THR A 80 -7.62 -6.07 -4.81
N THR A 81 -8.71 -5.86 -5.57
CA THR A 81 -9.52 -6.95 -6.10
C THR A 81 -8.89 -7.63 -7.33
N GLU A 82 -7.87 -7.02 -7.93
CA GLU A 82 -7.17 -7.60 -9.07
C GLU A 82 -6.37 -8.82 -8.64
N ALA A 83 -6.78 -10.02 -9.09
CA ALA A 83 -6.21 -11.28 -8.64
C ALA A 83 -5.51 -12.07 -9.75
N GLU A 84 -5.56 -11.61 -10.99
CA GLU A 84 -4.93 -12.31 -12.11
C GLU A 84 -3.41 -12.34 -11.95
N LYS A 85 -2.81 -13.49 -12.27
CA LYS A 85 -1.37 -13.68 -12.14
C LYS A 85 -0.57 -12.64 -12.92
N SER A 86 -1.03 -12.28 -14.12
CA SER A 86 -0.37 -11.25 -14.93
C SER A 86 -0.35 -9.88 -14.24
N ARG A 87 -1.40 -9.55 -13.50
CA ARG A 87 -1.47 -8.31 -12.73
C ARG A 87 -0.51 -8.32 -11.55
N VAL A 88 -0.45 -9.45 -10.84
CA VAL A 88 0.50 -9.61 -9.73
C VAL A 88 1.93 -9.44 -10.22
N VAL A 89 2.28 -10.08 -11.33
CA VAL A 89 3.62 -9.96 -11.93
C VAL A 89 3.92 -8.53 -12.34
N GLU A 90 2.96 -7.85 -12.96
CA GLU A 90 3.11 -6.46 -13.37
C GLU A 90 3.38 -5.55 -12.17
N ALA A 91 2.65 -5.73 -11.07
CA ALA A 91 2.83 -4.96 -9.84
C ALA A 91 4.22 -5.18 -9.24
N ILE A 92 4.65 -6.42 -9.15
CA ILE A 92 5.98 -6.77 -8.61
C ILE A 92 7.08 -6.13 -9.47
N LYS A 93 6.95 -6.19 -10.79
CA LYS A 93 7.93 -5.55 -11.70
C LYS A 93 7.96 -4.04 -11.54
N ALA A 94 6.85 -3.43 -11.16
CA ALA A 94 6.78 -1.98 -10.92
C ALA A 94 7.42 -1.56 -9.60
N GLY A 95 7.69 -2.51 -8.70
CA GLY A 95 8.34 -2.23 -7.42
C GLY A 95 7.48 -2.48 -6.19
N VAL A 96 6.36 -3.19 -6.32
CA VAL A 96 5.52 -3.61 -5.19
C VAL A 96 6.20 -4.77 -4.47
N ASN A 97 6.21 -4.74 -3.14
CA ASN A 97 6.92 -5.72 -2.32
C ASN A 97 6.05 -6.92 -1.93
N ASN A 98 4.74 -6.74 -1.86
CA ASN A 98 3.81 -7.82 -1.54
C ASN A 98 2.43 -7.51 -2.10
N TYR A 99 1.53 -8.49 -2.09
CA TYR A 99 0.24 -8.38 -2.75
C TYR A 99 -0.84 -9.03 -1.87
N VAL A 100 -1.97 -8.33 -1.67
CA VAL A 100 -3.12 -8.84 -0.92
C VAL A 100 -4.37 -8.68 -1.76
N VAL A 101 -5.14 -9.75 -1.93
CA VAL A 101 -6.38 -9.73 -2.73
C VAL A 101 -7.57 -9.48 -1.82
N LYS A 102 -8.43 -8.54 -2.21
CA LYS A 102 -9.70 -8.26 -1.52
C LYS A 102 -10.76 -9.26 -1.99
N PRO A 103 -11.66 -9.73 -1.11
CA PRO A 103 -11.68 -9.46 0.33
C PRO A 103 -10.57 -10.24 1.06
N PHE A 104 -10.05 -9.66 2.12
CA PHE A 104 -9.03 -10.29 2.96
C PHE A 104 -9.52 -10.37 4.41
N THR A 105 -8.88 -11.23 5.22
CA THR A 105 -9.10 -11.26 6.65
C THR A 105 -8.07 -10.36 7.35
N PRO A 106 -8.37 -9.87 8.57
CA PRO A 106 -7.37 -9.12 9.34
C PRO A 106 -6.08 -9.89 9.55
N ASP A 107 -6.16 -11.21 9.75
CA ASP A 107 -4.99 -12.05 9.95
C ASP A 107 -4.10 -12.10 8.71
N ILE A 108 -4.70 -12.19 7.52
CA ILE A 108 -3.95 -12.22 6.27
C ILE A 108 -3.22 -10.89 6.05
N LEU A 109 -3.90 -9.77 6.25
CA LEU A 109 -3.27 -8.47 6.09
C LEU A 109 -2.13 -8.30 7.09
N SER A 110 -2.35 -8.65 8.35
CA SER A 110 -1.32 -8.60 9.40
C SER A 110 -0.10 -9.43 9.03
N GLN A 111 -0.33 -10.65 8.54
CA GLN A 111 0.74 -11.57 8.13
C GLN A 111 1.55 -10.99 6.96
N ARG A 112 0.87 -10.44 5.95
CA ARG A 112 1.54 -9.85 4.79
C ARG A 112 2.37 -8.62 5.17
N ILE A 113 1.86 -7.79 6.07
CA ILE A 113 2.60 -6.65 6.60
C ILE A 113 3.88 -7.11 7.29
N LYS A 114 3.76 -8.10 8.18
CA LYS A 114 4.90 -8.63 8.91
C LYS A 114 5.95 -9.23 7.97
N GLU A 115 5.53 -10.06 7.02
CA GLU A 115 6.42 -10.65 6.03
C GLU A 115 7.18 -9.58 5.25
N THR A 116 6.45 -8.53 4.82
CA THR A 116 7.02 -7.46 4.01
C THR A 116 8.07 -6.68 4.79
N LEU A 117 7.75 -6.30 6.03
CA LEU A 117 8.66 -5.53 6.87
C LEU A 117 9.89 -6.36 7.25
N ASP A 118 9.73 -7.64 7.55
CA ASP A 118 10.83 -8.54 7.88
C ASP A 118 11.79 -8.68 6.70
N ARG A 119 11.28 -8.89 5.49
CA ARG A 119 12.10 -9.01 4.28
C ARG A 119 12.85 -7.72 3.97
N CYS A 120 12.20 -6.58 4.08
CA CYS A 120 12.82 -5.29 3.80
C CYS A 120 13.85 -4.91 4.86
N ALA A 121 13.63 -5.29 6.12
CA ALA A 121 14.59 -5.07 7.18
C ALA A 121 15.83 -5.96 7.03
N ALA A 122 15.69 -7.16 6.46
CA ALA A 122 16.79 -8.09 6.24
C ALA A 122 17.67 -7.70 5.05
N ALA A 123 17.17 -6.84 4.18
CA ALA A 123 17.94 -6.35 3.05
C ALA A 123 18.87 -5.21 3.48
#